data_fb318b285b68ce8daadeacc0397fd365
#
_entry.id   fb318b285b68ce8daadeacc0397fd365
#
_cell.length_a   1.000
_cell.length_b   1.000
_cell.length_c   1.000
_cell.angle_alpha   90.00
_cell.angle_beta   90.00
_cell.angle_gamma   90.00
#
_symmetry.space_group_name_H-M   'P 1'
#
loop_
_entity.id
_entity.type
_entity.pdbx_description
1 polymer ?
#
loop_
_entity_poly.entity_id
_entity_poly.type
_entity_poly.pdbx_seq_one_letter_code
_entity_poly.pdbx_strand_id
1 'polypeptide(L)'
;MCIRDSNPAAHATLHAQEITSLIAAPIFLDNKLAGYIGIDNYDSEKIKNSSYLLLSMSIFLSYAIRHRNHVDMLHRLSYHDLLTNALNRNAFMDVLSQFRPGQYASAGIIYIDINGMKEINDFYGHHQGDKILITTVAKVFNLFKPDELFRIGGDEFVIITYDLTETDFYEKFNLLRNIFCEKTNLPFSIATGSCWVKSPSDLNSLLCL
;
A
#
# COMPACT_ATOMS: atom_id res chain seq x y z
N MET A 1 -15.42 -34.76 1.79
CA MET A 1 -16.89 -34.62 1.82
C MET A 1 -17.35 -34.67 0.37
N CYS A 2 -17.92 -35.78 -0.07
CA CYS A 2 -18.56 -35.83 -1.39
C CYS A 2 -19.83 -35.00 -1.32
N ILE A 3 -19.94 -33.96 -2.13
CA ILE A 3 -21.20 -33.24 -2.30
C ILE A 3 -22.08 -34.16 -3.20
N ARG A 4 -22.87 -35.03 -2.59
CA ARG A 4 -24.00 -35.65 -3.23
C ARG A 4 -25.23 -34.80 -2.96
N ASP A 5 -25.70 -34.14 -4.00
CA ASP A 5 -27.09 -33.74 -4.25
C ASP A 5 -27.87 -33.03 -3.11
N SER A 6 -27.54 -31.79 -2.75
CA SER A 6 -28.50 -31.01 -1.96
C SER A 6 -28.79 -29.59 -2.50
N ASN A 7 -28.11 -29.15 -3.59
CA ASN A 7 -28.40 -27.85 -4.18
C ASN A 7 -28.54 -27.92 -5.70
N PRO A 8 -29.81 -27.82 -6.24
CA PRO A 8 -30.07 -27.88 -7.65
C PRO A 8 -29.33 -26.83 -8.50
N ALA A 9 -29.09 -25.65 -7.95
CA ALA A 9 -28.38 -24.58 -8.64
C ALA A 9 -26.88 -24.91 -8.79
N ALA A 10 -26.25 -25.48 -7.77
CA ALA A 10 -24.86 -25.93 -7.84
C ALA A 10 -24.69 -27.08 -8.85
N HIS A 11 -25.67 -28.02 -8.91
CA HIS A 11 -25.67 -29.10 -9.85
C HIS A 11 -25.80 -28.61 -11.31
N ALA A 12 -26.65 -27.62 -11.57
CA ALA A 12 -26.80 -27.01 -12.90
C ALA A 12 -25.52 -26.33 -13.36
N THR A 13 -24.80 -25.64 -12.45
CA THR A 13 -23.52 -24.97 -12.74
C THR A 13 -22.42 -25.96 -13.06
N LEU A 14 -22.31 -27.05 -12.29
CA LEU A 14 -21.31 -28.10 -12.51
C LEU A 14 -21.59 -28.84 -13.84
N HIS A 15 -22.85 -29.12 -14.13
CA HIS A 15 -23.24 -29.78 -15.37
C HIS A 15 -22.97 -28.93 -16.62
N ALA A 16 -23.17 -27.61 -16.52
CA ALA A 16 -22.86 -26.66 -17.59
C ALA A 16 -21.33 -26.59 -17.89
N GLN A 17 -20.51 -27.01 -16.94
CA GLN A 17 -19.04 -27.06 -17.06
C GLN A 17 -18.54 -28.49 -17.36
N GLU A 18 -19.41 -29.42 -17.67
CA GLU A 18 -19.10 -30.85 -17.92
C GLU A 18 -18.42 -31.54 -16.73
N ILE A 19 -18.66 -31.09 -15.50
CA ILE A 19 -18.14 -31.68 -14.29
C ILE A 19 -19.08 -32.81 -13.83
N THR A 20 -18.57 -34.05 -13.93
CA THR A 20 -19.31 -35.25 -13.53
C THR A 20 -18.96 -35.72 -12.13
N SER A 21 -17.78 -35.41 -11.65
CA SER A 21 -17.31 -35.71 -10.29
C SER A 21 -16.43 -34.61 -9.74
N LEU A 22 -16.57 -34.28 -8.45
CA LEU A 22 -15.81 -33.25 -7.75
C LEU A 22 -15.47 -33.70 -6.35
N ILE A 23 -14.19 -33.58 -5.97
CA ILE A 23 -13.74 -33.63 -4.58
C ILE A 23 -13.20 -32.24 -4.23
N ALA A 24 -13.67 -31.65 -3.14
CA ALA A 24 -13.21 -30.36 -2.68
C ALA A 24 -12.86 -30.37 -1.19
N ALA A 25 -11.81 -29.65 -0.83
CA ALA A 25 -11.43 -29.38 0.55
C ALA A 25 -11.53 -27.86 0.82
N PRO A 26 -12.12 -27.44 1.95
CA PRO A 26 -12.26 -26.04 2.29
C PRO A 26 -10.93 -25.43 2.74
N ILE A 27 -10.66 -24.19 2.35
CA ILE A 27 -9.54 -23.38 2.80
C ILE A 27 -10.08 -22.42 3.86
N PHE A 28 -9.58 -22.50 5.07
CA PHE A 28 -9.97 -21.63 6.17
C PHE A 28 -8.84 -20.63 6.50
N LEU A 29 -9.21 -19.36 6.63
CA LEU A 29 -8.36 -18.31 7.16
C LEU A 29 -9.05 -17.73 8.39
N ASP A 30 -8.36 -17.74 9.54
CA ASP A 30 -8.87 -17.22 10.82
C ASP A 30 -10.28 -17.74 11.17
N ASN A 31 -10.49 -19.04 11.03
CA ASN A 31 -11.75 -19.75 11.22
C ASN A 31 -12.90 -19.34 10.30
N LYS A 32 -12.63 -18.55 9.27
CA LYS A 32 -13.59 -18.19 8.22
C LYS A 32 -13.28 -18.94 6.93
N LEU A 33 -14.33 -19.38 6.25
CA LEU A 33 -14.18 -20.01 4.95
C LEU A 33 -13.69 -18.97 3.93
N ALA A 34 -12.48 -19.17 3.38
CA ALA A 34 -11.89 -18.29 2.37
C ALA A 34 -12.08 -18.83 0.95
N GLY A 35 -12.22 -20.15 0.79
CA GLY A 35 -12.39 -20.77 -0.51
C GLY A 35 -12.31 -22.29 -0.44
N TYR A 36 -12.15 -22.91 -1.60
CA TYR A 36 -12.02 -24.35 -1.74
C TYR A 36 -10.88 -24.67 -2.71
N ILE A 37 -10.23 -25.80 -2.48
CA ILE A 37 -9.37 -26.47 -3.46
C ILE A 37 -10.07 -27.76 -3.87
N GLY A 38 -10.16 -28.03 -5.16
CA GLY A 38 -10.86 -29.21 -5.66
C GLY A 38 -10.19 -29.84 -6.85
N ILE A 39 -10.60 -31.08 -7.15
CA ILE A 39 -10.29 -31.83 -8.35
C ILE A 39 -11.62 -32.25 -8.97
N ASP A 40 -11.83 -31.90 -10.21
CA ASP A 40 -12.98 -32.29 -11.03
C ASP A 40 -12.63 -33.48 -11.92
N ASN A 41 -13.70 -34.19 -12.37
CA ASN A 41 -13.60 -35.30 -13.30
C ASN A 41 -12.55 -36.35 -12.96
N TYR A 42 -12.38 -36.64 -11.67
CA TYR A 42 -11.37 -37.57 -11.20
C TYR A 42 -11.72 -39.03 -11.40
N ASP A 43 -10.69 -39.84 -11.65
CA ASP A 43 -10.81 -41.31 -11.74
C ASP A 43 -10.81 -41.90 -10.32
N SER A 44 -11.96 -42.40 -9.86
CA SER A 44 -12.17 -42.92 -8.50
C SER A 44 -11.29 -44.14 -8.17
N GLU A 45 -10.84 -44.90 -9.19
CA GLU A 45 -9.98 -46.08 -8.96
C GLU A 45 -8.52 -45.68 -8.73
N LYS A 46 -8.09 -44.57 -9.39
CA LYS A 46 -6.70 -44.08 -9.28
C LYS A 46 -6.44 -43.24 -8.04
N ILE A 47 -7.50 -42.75 -7.39
CA ILE A 47 -7.37 -41.71 -6.35
C ILE A 47 -7.89 -42.17 -4.96
N LYS A 48 -7.54 -43.37 -4.51
CA LYS A 48 -7.96 -43.88 -3.21
C LYS A 48 -7.56 -43.01 -2.00
N ASN A 49 -6.56 -42.13 -2.12
CA ASN A 49 -6.07 -41.27 -1.05
C ASN A 49 -6.20 -39.77 -1.32
N SER A 50 -6.94 -39.35 -2.35
CA SER A 50 -6.99 -37.93 -2.79
C SER A 50 -7.66 -37.01 -1.78
N SER A 51 -8.61 -37.50 -0.99
CA SER A 51 -9.25 -36.70 0.06
C SER A 51 -8.24 -36.25 1.12
N TYR A 52 -7.31 -37.13 1.52
CA TYR A 52 -6.23 -36.78 2.44
C TYR A 52 -5.21 -35.82 1.80
N LEU A 53 -4.88 -36.05 0.53
CA LEU A 53 -3.99 -35.17 -0.21
C LEU A 53 -4.58 -33.76 -0.34
N LEU A 54 -5.85 -33.64 -0.77
CA LEU A 54 -6.54 -32.37 -0.89
C LEU A 54 -6.67 -31.66 0.47
N LEU A 55 -6.97 -32.40 1.53
CA LEU A 55 -7.01 -31.83 2.88
C LEU A 55 -5.64 -31.31 3.30
N SER A 56 -4.58 -32.05 3.04
CA SER A 56 -3.20 -31.63 3.34
C SER A 56 -2.82 -30.38 2.54
N MET A 57 -3.18 -30.33 1.24
CA MET A 57 -2.98 -29.18 0.38
C MET A 57 -3.79 -27.96 0.86
N SER A 58 -5.02 -28.15 1.29
CA SER A 58 -5.87 -27.09 1.85
C SER A 58 -5.26 -26.48 3.10
N ILE A 59 -4.75 -27.32 4.02
CA ILE A 59 -4.05 -26.86 5.23
C ILE A 59 -2.77 -26.11 4.86
N PHE A 60 -1.98 -26.65 3.92
CA PHE A 60 -0.76 -25.99 3.45
C PHE A 60 -1.04 -24.65 2.80
N LEU A 61 -2.06 -24.55 1.95
CA LEU A 61 -2.47 -23.28 1.32
C LEU A 61 -2.96 -22.28 2.36
N SER A 62 -3.76 -22.73 3.34
CA SER A 62 -4.20 -21.88 4.46
C SER A 62 -3.02 -21.28 5.20
N TYR A 63 -2.00 -22.11 5.51
CA TYR A 63 -0.77 -21.66 6.13
C TYR A 63 0.02 -20.69 5.24
N ALA A 64 0.22 -21.01 3.98
CA ALA A 64 0.98 -20.19 3.03
C ALA A 64 0.35 -18.79 2.84
N ILE A 65 -0.99 -18.75 2.68
CA ILE A 65 -1.72 -17.48 2.55
C ILE A 65 -1.60 -16.66 3.85
N ARG A 66 -1.79 -17.29 5.01
CA ARG A 66 -1.65 -16.62 6.30
C ARG A 66 -0.24 -16.07 6.50
N HIS A 67 0.78 -16.88 6.20
CA HIS A 67 2.18 -16.46 6.29
C HIS A 67 2.45 -15.24 5.40
N ARG A 68 2.00 -15.28 4.15
CA ARG A 68 2.12 -14.14 3.23
C ARG A 68 1.44 -12.88 3.79
N ASN A 69 0.20 -12.99 4.26
CA ASN A 69 -0.53 -11.87 4.83
C ASN A 69 0.20 -11.27 6.06
N HIS A 70 0.81 -12.12 6.89
CA HIS A 70 1.62 -11.65 8.04
C HIS A 70 2.87 -10.92 7.57
N VAL A 71 3.59 -11.43 6.57
CA VAL A 71 4.77 -10.75 6.01
C VAL A 71 4.38 -9.41 5.40
N ASP A 72 3.30 -9.36 4.59
CA ASP A 72 2.79 -8.12 4.01
C ASP A 72 2.37 -7.11 5.09
N MET A 73 1.72 -7.58 6.16
CA MET A 73 1.34 -6.74 7.30
C MET A 73 2.57 -6.19 8.04
N LEU A 74 3.56 -7.04 8.32
CA LEU A 74 4.81 -6.62 8.95
C LEU A 74 5.55 -5.58 8.09
N HIS A 75 5.60 -5.80 6.77
CA HIS A 75 6.18 -4.84 5.85
C HIS A 75 5.44 -3.50 5.90
N ARG A 76 4.10 -3.51 5.85
CA ARG A 76 3.31 -2.29 5.96
C ARG A 76 3.54 -1.57 7.28
N LEU A 77 3.55 -2.28 8.42
CA LEU A 77 3.82 -1.70 9.74
C LEU A 77 5.23 -1.11 9.83
N SER A 78 6.20 -1.72 9.14
CA SER A 78 7.59 -1.26 9.15
C SER A 78 7.83 -0.03 8.28
N TYR A 79 7.11 0.09 7.15
CA TYR A 79 7.44 1.09 6.12
C TYR A 79 6.34 2.11 5.83
N HIS A 80 5.11 1.94 6.37
CA HIS A 80 4.03 2.90 6.16
C HIS A 80 3.60 3.57 7.47
N ASP A 81 3.13 4.80 7.35
CA ASP A 81 2.40 5.50 8.41
C ASP A 81 0.96 4.98 8.48
N LEU A 82 0.53 4.51 9.64
CA LEU A 82 -0.77 3.86 9.81
C LEU A 82 -1.95 4.80 9.65
N LEU A 83 -1.76 6.10 9.89
CA LEU A 83 -2.82 7.08 9.78
C LEU A 83 -3.04 7.51 8.34
N THR A 84 -1.96 7.83 7.63
CA THR A 84 -2.01 8.47 6.31
C THR A 84 -1.74 7.51 5.16
N ASN A 85 -1.18 6.34 5.45
CA ASN A 85 -0.69 5.36 4.48
C ASN A 85 0.45 5.87 3.56
N ALA A 86 1.01 7.05 3.83
CA ALA A 86 2.28 7.47 3.25
C ALA A 86 3.42 6.55 3.73
N LEU A 87 4.56 6.56 3.07
CA LEU A 87 5.75 5.92 3.60
C LEU A 87 6.17 6.60 4.91
N ASN A 88 6.71 5.84 5.86
CA ASN A 88 7.11 6.37 7.15
C ASN A 88 8.60 6.77 7.18
N ARG A 89 9.07 7.24 8.34
CA ARG A 89 10.45 7.64 8.56
C ARG A 89 11.46 6.50 8.31
N ASN A 90 11.10 5.24 8.61
CA ASN A 90 12.00 4.11 8.34
C ASN A 90 12.21 3.92 6.83
N ALA A 91 11.13 3.95 6.05
CA ALA A 91 11.22 3.90 4.59
C ALA A 91 12.07 5.06 4.03
N PHE A 92 11.91 6.27 4.58
CA PHE A 92 12.72 7.43 4.21
C PHE A 92 14.21 7.20 4.48
N MET A 93 14.56 6.72 5.67
CA MET A 93 15.96 6.43 6.04
C MET A 93 16.57 5.33 5.17
N ASP A 94 15.78 4.31 4.82
CA ASP A 94 16.21 3.24 3.93
C ASP A 94 16.52 3.78 2.52
N VAL A 95 15.66 4.63 1.97
CA VAL A 95 15.88 5.28 0.66
C VAL A 95 17.18 6.08 0.67
N LEU A 96 17.42 6.87 1.72
CA LEU A 96 18.67 7.64 1.87
C LEU A 96 19.89 6.72 1.92
N SER A 97 19.83 5.64 2.69
CA SER A 97 20.94 4.70 2.89
C SER A 97 21.27 3.87 1.65
N GLN A 98 20.27 3.55 0.86
CA GLN A 98 20.40 2.72 -0.34
C GLN A 98 20.74 3.53 -1.59
N PHE A 99 20.66 4.84 -1.54
CA PHE A 99 20.99 5.70 -2.67
C PHE A 99 22.45 5.49 -3.13
N ARG A 100 22.65 5.46 -4.44
CA ARG A 100 23.98 5.32 -5.06
C ARG A 100 24.19 6.43 -6.07
N PRO A 101 25.39 7.08 -6.08
CA PRO A 101 25.75 8.04 -7.11
C PRO A 101 25.62 7.44 -8.51
N GLY A 102 25.02 8.20 -9.43
CA GLY A 102 24.80 7.76 -10.81
C GLY A 102 23.62 6.81 -11.02
N GLN A 103 22.85 6.49 -9.97
CA GLN A 103 21.65 5.65 -10.08
C GLN A 103 20.53 6.35 -10.83
N TYR A 104 20.40 7.67 -10.69
CA TYR A 104 19.37 8.51 -11.32
C TYR A 104 19.99 9.69 -12.04
N ALA A 105 19.36 10.11 -13.14
CA ALA A 105 19.81 11.27 -13.91
C ALA A 105 19.54 12.59 -13.16
N SER A 106 18.53 12.62 -12.30
CA SER A 106 18.20 13.75 -11.44
C SER A 106 17.47 13.29 -10.18
N ALA A 107 17.49 14.13 -9.15
CA ALA A 107 16.64 13.98 -7.98
C ALA A 107 16.07 15.33 -7.55
N GLY A 108 14.81 15.31 -7.13
CA GLY A 108 14.12 16.46 -6.55
C GLY A 108 13.57 16.12 -5.16
N ILE A 109 13.70 17.02 -4.22
CA ILE A 109 13.16 16.88 -2.86
C ILE A 109 12.23 18.06 -2.59
N ILE A 110 11.06 17.75 -2.01
CA ILE A 110 10.12 18.76 -1.52
C ILE A 110 9.85 18.47 -0.05
N TYR A 111 10.07 19.44 0.78
CA TYR A 111 9.66 19.46 2.19
C TYR A 111 8.29 20.08 2.33
N ILE A 112 7.45 19.49 3.18
CA ILE A 112 6.12 20.00 3.53
C ILE A 112 5.98 19.95 5.04
N ASP A 113 5.58 21.07 5.63
CA ASP A 113 5.22 21.21 7.04
C ASP A 113 3.81 21.81 7.12
N ILE A 114 2.94 21.22 7.95
CA ILE A 114 1.56 21.71 8.09
C ILE A 114 1.51 22.72 9.25
N ASN A 115 1.26 23.99 8.90
CA ASN A 115 1.20 25.06 9.87
C ASN A 115 -0.01 24.93 10.82
N GLY A 116 0.21 25.22 12.09
CA GLY A 116 -0.86 25.36 13.08
C GLY A 116 -1.46 24.04 13.57
N MET A 117 -0.78 22.89 13.36
CA MET A 117 -1.29 21.58 13.78
C MET A 117 -1.53 21.49 15.30
N LYS A 118 -0.67 22.13 16.11
CA LYS A 118 -0.85 22.15 17.55
C LYS A 118 -2.11 22.90 17.95
N GLU A 119 -2.31 24.08 17.42
CA GLU A 119 -3.49 24.92 17.69
C GLU A 119 -4.76 24.21 17.24
N ILE A 120 -4.74 23.54 16.10
CA ILE A 120 -5.86 22.75 15.59
C ILE A 120 -6.19 21.60 16.55
N ASN A 121 -5.18 20.86 17.00
CA ASN A 121 -5.38 19.78 17.96
C ASN A 121 -5.91 20.28 19.31
N ASP A 122 -5.41 21.41 19.80
CA ASP A 122 -5.81 21.99 21.07
C ASP A 122 -7.26 22.53 21.03
N PHE A 123 -7.70 23.13 19.91
CA PHE A 123 -9.04 23.71 19.77
C PHE A 123 -10.09 22.73 19.28
N TYR A 124 -9.73 21.84 18.33
CA TYR A 124 -10.70 20.97 17.63
C TYR A 124 -10.50 19.48 17.93
N GLY A 125 -9.47 19.15 18.73
CA GLY A 125 -9.13 17.78 19.10
C GLY A 125 -8.34 17.02 18.04
N HIS A 126 -7.60 15.99 18.47
CA HIS A 126 -6.73 15.18 17.62
C HIS A 126 -7.41 14.57 16.40
N HIS A 127 -8.70 14.22 16.50
CA HIS A 127 -9.45 13.70 15.36
C HIS A 127 -9.53 14.68 14.18
N GLN A 128 -9.57 15.99 14.45
CA GLN A 128 -9.55 16.99 13.38
C GLN A 128 -8.15 17.13 12.77
N GLY A 129 -7.11 17.07 13.61
CA GLY A 129 -5.73 17.01 13.12
C GLY A 129 -5.47 15.79 12.21
N ASP A 130 -5.96 14.63 12.61
CA ASP A 130 -5.86 13.40 11.81
C ASP A 130 -6.52 13.56 10.43
N LYS A 131 -7.69 14.17 10.35
CA LYS A 131 -8.36 14.48 9.08
C LYS A 131 -7.54 15.40 8.18
N ILE A 132 -6.86 16.38 8.76
CA ILE A 132 -5.99 17.29 8.01
C ILE A 132 -4.81 16.53 7.42
N LEU A 133 -4.15 15.69 8.22
CA LEU A 133 -3.04 14.84 7.76
C LEU A 133 -3.47 13.93 6.61
N ILE A 134 -4.59 13.23 6.75
CA ILE A 134 -5.15 12.36 5.70
C ILE A 134 -5.50 13.17 4.44
N THR A 135 -6.13 14.34 4.60
CA THR A 135 -6.51 15.22 3.48
C THR A 135 -5.28 15.74 2.74
N THR A 136 -4.22 16.11 3.47
CA THR A 136 -2.95 16.55 2.90
C THR A 136 -2.36 15.47 2.02
N VAL A 137 -2.22 14.24 2.53
CA VAL A 137 -1.68 13.10 1.78
C VAL A 137 -2.52 12.78 0.55
N ALA A 138 -3.85 12.76 0.67
CA ALA A 138 -4.74 12.53 -0.47
C ALA A 138 -4.57 13.57 -1.59
N LYS A 139 -4.33 14.85 -1.24
CA LYS A 139 -4.04 15.91 -2.22
C LYS A 139 -2.67 15.74 -2.87
N VAL A 140 -1.65 15.34 -2.10
CA VAL A 140 -0.31 15.07 -2.63
C VAL A 140 -0.33 13.89 -3.61
N PHE A 141 -1.07 12.83 -3.31
CA PHE A 141 -1.19 11.65 -4.19
C PHE A 141 -1.87 11.93 -5.55
N ASN A 142 -2.55 13.07 -5.70
CA ASN A 142 -3.05 13.50 -7.02
C ASN A 142 -1.93 14.00 -7.95
N LEU A 143 -0.76 14.36 -7.42
CA LEU A 143 0.38 14.92 -8.16
C LEU A 143 1.60 13.99 -8.15
N PHE A 144 1.80 13.26 -7.07
CA PHE A 144 2.97 12.42 -6.81
C PHE A 144 2.54 10.99 -6.55
N LYS A 145 3.44 10.05 -6.83
CA LYS A 145 3.18 8.63 -6.57
C LYS A 145 3.22 8.33 -5.06
N PRO A 146 2.52 7.28 -4.60
CA PRO A 146 2.55 6.88 -3.19
C PRO A 146 3.94 6.51 -2.66
N ASP A 147 4.82 5.99 -3.52
CA ASP A 147 6.21 5.62 -3.21
C ASP A 147 7.18 6.81 -3.21
N GLU A 148 6.72 8.02 -3.55
CA GLU A 148 7.48 9.26 -3.52
C GLU A 148 7.25 10.08 -2.24
N LEU A 149 6.20 9.78 -1.43
CA LEU A 149 5.78 10.57 -0.26
C LEU A 149 6.11 9.87 1.05
N PHE A 150 6.81 10.56 1.92
CA PHE A 150 7.24 10.11 3.25
C PHE A 150 6.70 11.03 4.34
N ARG A 151 6.12 10.46 5.41
CA ARG A 151 5.83 11.17 6.66
C ARG A 151 6.97 10.93 7.63
N ILE A 152 7.75 11.98 7.92
CA ILE A 152 8.98 11.88 8.72
C ILE A 152 8.80 12.37 10.16
N GLY A 153 7.75 13.13 10.42
CA GLY A 153 7.38 13.69 11.72
C GLY A 153 5.87 13.72 11.92
N GLY A 154 5.42 14.42 12.93
CA GLY A 154 3.99 14.58 13.24
C GLY A 154 3.21 15.22 12.10
N ASP A 155 3.67 16.36 11.62
CA ASP A 155 3.10 17.22 10.58
C ASP A 155 4.06 17.44 9.40
N GLU A 156 5.21 16.77 9.43
CA GLU A 156 6.29 16.89 8.45
C GLU A 156 6.26 15.78 7.41
N PHE A 157 6.30 16.18 6.14
CA PHE A 157 6.36 15.26 5.01
C PHE A 157 7.51 15.61 4.08
N VAL A 158 8.05 14.60 3.41
CA VAL A 158 9.06 14.74 2.35
C VAL A 158 8.58 14.01 1.11
N ILE A 159 8.74 14.65 -0.05
CA ILE A 159 8.57 14.01 -1.36
C ILE A 159 9.95 13.89 -1.98
N ILE A 160 10.27 12.70 -2.49
CA ILE A 160 11.48 12.46 -3.28
C ILE A 160 11.05 12.00 -4.67
N THR A 161 11.54 12.70 -5.68
CA THR A 161 11.30 12.36 -7.10
C THR A 161 12.60 12.06 -7.80
N TYR A 162 12.57 11.17 -8.79
CA TYR A 162 13.74 10.80 -9.58
C TYR A 162 13.45 10.99 -11.07
N ASP A 163 14.51 11.26 -11.83
CA ASP A 163 14.53 11.32 -13.30
C ASP A 163 13.54 12.32 -13.92
N LEU A 164 13.12 13.32 -13.15
CA LEU A 164 12.35 14.46 -13.66
C LEU A 164 13.30 15.52 -14.21
N THR A 165 12.87 16.19 -15.30
CA THR A 165 13.54 17.42 -15.71
C THR A 165 13.32 18.52 -14.65
N GLU A 166 14.20 19.49 -14.61
CA GLU A 166 14.07 20.64 -13.71
C GLU A 166 12.72 21.34 -13.90
N THR A 167 12.31 21.53 -15.15
CA THR A 167 11.04 22.16 -15.50
C THR A 167 9.85 21.36 -14.96
N ASP A 168 9.78 20.04 -15.24
CA ASP A 168 8.68 19.19 -14.78
C ASP A 168 8.60 19.13 -13.26
N PHE A 169 9.77 19.11 -12.58
CA PHE A 169 9.82 19.14 -11.12
C PHE A 169 9.21 20.42 -10.55
N TYR A 170 9.64 21.58 -11.04
CA TYR A 170 9.14 22.87 -10.55
C TYR A 170 7.69 23.15 -10.99
N GLU A 171 7.23 22.61 -12.10
CA GLU A 171 5.80 22.64 -12.47
C GLU A 171 4.96 21.88 -11.45
N LYS A 172 5.34 20.64 -11.12
CA LYS A 172 4.67 19.84 -10.06
C LYS A 172 4.73 20.52 -8.70
N PHE A 173 5.86 21.10 -8.33
CA PHE A 173 6.01 21.83 -7.07
C PHE A 173 5.08 23.05 -7.00
N ASN A 174 4.97 23.82 -8.08
CA ASN A 174 4.06 24.96 -8.15
C ASN A 174 2.59 24.53 -8.11
N LEU A 175 2.22 23.43 -8.79
CA LEU A 175 0.89 22.85 -8.68
C LEU A 175 0.58 22.43 -7.23
N LEU A 176 1.52 21.79 -6.53
CA LEU A 176 1.37 21.43 -5.13
C LEU A 176 1.10 22.67 -4.27
N ARG A 177 1.92 23.73 -4.40
CA ARG A 177 1.72 24.98 -3.67
C ARG A 177 0.35 25.60 -3.93
N ASN A 178 -0.10 25.62 -5.18
CA ASN A 178 -1.38 26.19 -5.56
C ASN A 178 -2.56 25.45 -4.91
N ILE A 179 -2.51 24.11 -4.82
CA ILE A 179 -3.55 23.30 -4.16
C ILE A 179 -3.75 23.69 -2.69
N PHE A 180 -2.68 24.16 -2.02
CA PHE A 180 -2.72 24.54 -0.60
C PHE A 180 -2.74 26.06 -0.37
N CYS A 181 -2.36 26.88 -1.36
CA CYS A 181 -2.38 28.35 -1.30
C CYS A 181 -3.65 28.97 -1.85
N GLU A 182 -4.37 28.26 -2.73
CA GLU A 182 -5.65 28.77 -3.21
C GLU A 182 -6.58 28.93 -2.00
N LYS A 183 -7.46 29.93 -2.06
CA LYS A 183 -8.57 30.21 -1.12
C LYS A 183 -9.55 29.02 -1.02
N THR A 184 -8.99 27.82 -0.93
CA THR A 184 -9.73 26.63 -0.58
C THR A 184 -10.19 26.82 0.87
N ASN A 185 -11.41 26.44 1.18
CA ASN A 185 -11.95 26.42 2.56
C ASN A 185 -11.18 25.46 3.48
N LEU A 186 -9.85 25.38 3.31
CA LEU A 186 -8.99 24.58 4.18
C LEU A 186 -8.64 25.42 5.41
N PRO A 187 -8.89 24.91 6.61
CA PRO A 187 -8.59 25.62 7.86
C PRO A 187 -7.08 25.64 8.19
N PHE A 188 -6.22 25.23 7.27
CA PHE A 188 -4.77 25.11 7.47
C PHE A 188 -4.00 25.53 6.23
N SER A 189 -2.74 25.88 6.40
CA SER A 189 -1.76 26.16 5.36
C SER A 189 -0.55 25.24 5.50
N ILE A 190 0.28 25.18 4.47
CA ILE A 190 1.54 24.44 4.50
C ILE A 190 2.73 25.37 4.27
N ALA A 191 3.84 25.10 4.95
CA ALA A 191 5.15 25.61 4.58
C ALA A 191 5.83 24.59 3.65
N THR A 192 6.53 25.06 2.61
CA THR A 192 7.19 24.17 1.65
C THR A 192 8.56 24.70 1.26
N GLY A 193 9.53 23.79 1.18
CA GLY A 193 10.84 24.02 0.56
C GLY A 193 11.07 22.99 -0.54
N SER A 194 11.88 23.33 -1.55
CA SER A 194 12.22 22.37 -2.61
C SER A 194 13.64 22.55 -3.12
N CYS A 195 14.25 21.44 -3.53
CA CYS A 195 15.56 21.41 -4.18
C CYS A 195 15.55 20.38 -5.31
N TRP A 196 16.14 20.73 -6.44
CA TRP A 196 16.35 19.81 -7.56
C TRP A 196 17.81 19.83 -7.98
N VAL A 197 18.37 18.64 -8.25
CA VAL A 197 19.77 18.47 -8.65
C VAL A 197 19.88 17.49 -9.78
N LYS A 198 20.69 17.84 -10.77
CA LYS A 198 21.09 16.95 -11.85
C LYS A 198 22.26 16.07 -11.38
N SER A 199 22.21 14.77 -11.66
CA SER A 199 23.24 13.78 -11.30
C SER A 199 23.62 13.84 -9.80
N PRO A 200 22.67 13.55 -8.90
CA PRO A 200 22.91 13.65 -7.47
C PRO A 200 23.99 12.68 -7.01
N SER A 201 24.92 13.16 -6.21
CA SER A 201 25.98 12.33 -5.59
C SER A 201 25.55 11.79 -4.23
N ASP A 202 24.67 12.52 -3.53
CA ASP A 202 24.14 12.17 -2.22
C ASP A 202 22.80 12.88 -2.01
N LEU A 203 21.78 12.13 -1.53
CA LEU A 203 20.48 12.72 -1.19
C LEU A 203 20.52 13.51 0.11
N ASN A 204 21.42 13.17 1.05
CA ASN A 204 21.53 13.90 2.33
C ASN A 204 21.95 15.36 2.11
N SER A 205 22.77 15.63 1.10
CA SER A 205 23.16 17.00 0.77
C SER A 205 21.99 17.88 0.30
N LEU A 206 20.91 17.27 -0.20
CA LEU A 206 19.70 17.96 -0.63
C LEU A 206 18.73 18.25 0.52
N LEU A 207 18.91 17.61 1.68
CA LEU A 207 18.09 17.78 2.88
C LEU A 207 18.57 18.92 3.78
N CYS A 208 19.74 19.51 3.52
CA CYS A 208 20.32 20.62 4.28
C CYS A 208 19.84 22.00 3.78
N LEU A 209 18.56 22.12 3.46
CA LEU A 209 17.92 23.40 3.10
C LEU A 209 17.23 24.04 4.29
#